data_97eaf660258f61221724be40b883ae4e
#
_entry.id   97eaf660258f61221724be40b883ae4e
#
_cell.length_a   1.000
_cell.length_b   1.000
_cell.length_c   1.000
_cell.angle_alpha   90.00
_cell.angle_beta   90.00
_cell.angle_gamma   90.00
#
_symmetry.space_group_name_H-M   'P 1'
#
loop_
_entity.id
_entity.type
_entity.pdbx_description
1 polymer ?
#
loop_
_entity_poly.entity_id
_entity_poly.type
_entity_poly.pdbx_seq_one_letter_code
_entity_poly.pdbx_strand_id
1 'polypeptide(L)'
;SYVVYPTTMFSTRVAVCDTPAKTSTIAKDKKALFAINGSYSISENPSTFTMVDKVVKVTSTIESASKVNGVIAIDAEGSVDVKSCTFSDYTDVEDEYESALASGPMLLIEGKTCSFPQDAVYTQRMARSVIGITAQGKMMMLTIDGAITGNADGATLEEAAFIAKTLGMKNAVCLADGNSSTLWTSGKGVVNHPIGNGQYDHEGEGTVSTVIYVAASSLFDGGDGTVDDPYLISNRNHMRNMMSVVELDKTYYFEMTNDVDMTGIDWKPLNTGEPVDRFDIKIHFDGKGHTIRNLHCEISSR
;
A
#
# COMPACT_ATOMS: atom_id res chain seq x y z
N SER A 1 12.82 0.73 11.77
CA SER A 1 11.40 0.64 12.11
C SER A 1 10.62 0.06 10.94
N TYR A 2 9.56 -0.72 11.20
CA TYR A 2 8.69 -1.21 10.13
C TYR A 2 7.24 -1.43 10.59
N VAL A 3 6.32 -1.41 9.62
CA VAL A 3 4.90 -1.74 9.78
C VAL A 3 4.54 -2.80 8.74
N VAL A 4 3.76 -3.80 9.14
CA VAL A 4 3.20 -4.85 8.26
C VAL A 4 1.69 -4.82 8.38
N TYR A 5 0.99 -4.84 7.24
CA TYR A 5 -0.47 -4.82 7.22
C TYR A 5 -1.05 -5.63 6.07
N PRO A 6 -2.22 -6.27 6.25
CA PRO A 6 -2.93 -6.95 5.18
C PRO A 6 -3.68 -5.93 4.32
N THR A 7 -3.56 -6.05 3.00
CA THR A 7 -4.30 -5.21 2.04
C THR A 7 -5.80 -5.45 2.06
N THR A 8 -6.22 -6.51 2.71
CA THR A 8 -7.63 -6.89 2.86
C THR A 8 -8.41 -6.07 3.90
N MET A 9 -7.70 -5.42 4.81
CA MET A 9 -8.29 -4.62 5.91
C MET A 9 -7.88 -3.15 5.83
N PHE A 10 -6.91 -2.83 4.99
CA PHE A 10 -6.32 -1.50 4.91
C PHE A 10 -6.09 -1.11 3.47
N SER A 11 -6.47 0.11 3.10
CA SER A 11 -6.25 0.67 1.77
C SER A 11 -4.93 1.41 1.72
N THR A 12 -4.05 0.97 0.83
CA THR A 12 -2.84 1.73 0.47
C THR A 12 -3.23 2.82 -0.52
N ARG A 13 -2.71 4.01 -0.33
CA ARG A 13 -2.98 5.17 -1.19
C ARG A 13 -1.73 5.99 -1.43
N VAL A 14 -1.72 6.72 -2.53
CA VAL A 14 -0.66 7.67 -2.89
C VAL A 14 -1.18 9.09 -2.73
N ALA A 15 -0.39 9.97 -2.14
CA ALA A 15 -0.66 11.40 -2.10
C ALA A 15 0.44 12.17 -2.82
N VAL A 16 0.04 13.16 -3.60
CA VAL A 16 0.91 14.21 -4.18
C VAL A 16 0.56 15.50 -3.49
N CYS A 17 1.56 16.26 -3.11
CA CYS A 17 1.39 17.54 -2.42
C CYS A 17 1.71 18.69 -3.36
N ASP A 18 0.83 19.68 -3.43
CA ASP A 18 1.07 20.93 -4.18
C ASP A 18 2.20 21.74 -3.55
N THR A 19 2.36 21.64 -2.25
CA THR A 19 3.48 22.23 -1.50
C THR A 19 4.11 21.13 -0.65
N PRO A 20 5.43 20.93 -0.73
CA PRO A 20 6.13 19.94 0.06
C PRO A 20 5.89 20.12 1.56
N ALA A 21 5.64 19.03 2.25
CA ALA A 21 5.37 19.02 3.68
C ALA A 21 6.01 17.79 4.35
N LYS A 22 6.04 17.78 5.66
CA LYS A 22 6.49 16.62 6.43
C LYS A 22 5.53 15.45 6.21
N THR A 23 6.06 14.22 6.14
CA THR A 23 5.25 13.00 6.03
C THR A 23 4.18 12.93 7.13
N SER A 24 4.54 13.30 8.36
CA SER A 24 3.60 13.35 9.50
C SER A 24 2.46 14.35 9.32
N THR A 25 2.71 15.48 8.67
CA THR A 25 1.69 16.50 8.38
C THR A 25 0.69 15.98 7.35
N ILE A 26 1.21 15.41 6.25
CA ILE A 26 0.38 14.83 5.19
C ILE A 26 -0.44 13.66 5.73
N ALA A 27 0.18 12.79 6.54
CA ALA A 27 -0.49 11.65 7.17
C ALA A 27 -1.68 12.08 8.04
N LYS A 28 -1.52 13.13 8.84
CA LYS A 28 -2.60 13.69 9.68
C LYS A 28 -3.73 14.28 8.83
N ASP A 29 -3.39 15.03 7.78
CA ASP A 29 -4.36 15.60 6.83
C ASP A 29 -5.19 14.49 6.16
N LYS A 30 -4.54 13.43 5.72
CA LYS A 30 -5.17 12.26 5.11
C LYS A 30 -5.84 11.30 6.09
N LYS A 31 -5.83 11.61 7.39
CA LYS A 31 -6.34 10.71 8.46
C LYS A 31 -5.77 9.29 8.35
N ALA A 32 -4.50 9.20 8.00
CA ALA A 32 -3.82 7.93 7.80
C ALA A 32 -3.70 7.14 9.11
N LEU A 33 -3.60 5.82 8.99
CA LEU A 33 -3.19 4.94 10.08
C LEU A 33 -1.67 4.77 10.11
N PHE A 34 -1.09 4.63 8.93
CA PHE A 34 0.35 4.54 8.69
C PHE A 34 0.72 5.41 7.49
N ALA A 35 1.94 5.93 7.47
CA ALA A 35 2.45 6.64 6.32
C ALA A 35 3.98 6.52 6.25
N ILE A 36 4.50 6.46 5.04
CA ILE A 36 5.91 6.51 4.71
C ILE A 36 6.11 7.56 3.61
N ASN A 37 7.24 8.26 3.61
CA ASN A 37 7.58 9.16 2.51
C ASN A 37 7.49 8.47 1.15
N GLY A 38 7.21 9.21 0.13
CA GLY A 38 7.11 8.70 -1.24
C GLY A 38 8.43 8.69 -1.99
N SER A 39 8.37 8.93 -3.28
CA SER A 39 9.50 8.85 -4.18
C SER A 39 10.26 10.18 -4.28
N TYR A 40 11.18 10.25 -5.24
CA TYR A 40 12.13 11.35 -5.40
C TYR A 40 11.48 12.67 -5.85
N SER A 41 12.10 13.77 -5.45
CA SER A 41 11.77 15.13 -5.89
C SER A 41 13.01 15.84 -6.39
N ILE A 42 12.81 16.81 -7.30
CA ILE A 42 13.84 17.73 -7.78
C ILE A 42 13.34 19.13 -7.47
N SER A 43 14.15 19.91 -6.75
CA SER A 43 13.76 21.27 -6.32
C SER A 43 12.37 21.28 -5.68
N GLU A 44 12.15 20.34 -4.77
CA GLU A 44 10.90 20.15 -4.03
C GLU A 44 9.67 19.71 -4.84
N ASN A 45 9.78 19.58 -6.16
CA ASN A 45 8.73 19.06 -7.01
C ASN A 45 8.86 17.54 -7.18
N PRO A 46 7.75 16.77 -7.18
CA PRO A 46 7.80 15.35 -7.45
C PRO A 46 8.37 15.10 -8.85
N SER A 47 9.27 14.13 -8.97
CA SER A 47 10.05 13.93 -10.20
C SER A 47 9.91 12.55 -10.83
N THR A 48 9.12 11.68 -10.20
CA THR A 48 8.86 10.33 -10.69
C THR A 48 7.40 10.19 -11.12
N PHE A 49 7.14 9.29 -12.07
CA PHE A 49 5.78 9.02 -12.52
C PHE A 49 4.87 8.77 -11.32
N THR A 50 3.79 9.52 -11.27
CA THR A 50 2.79 9.41 -10.19
C THR A 50 1.39 9.59 -10.76
N MET A 51 0.55 8.62 -10.53
CA MET A 51 -0.87 8.63 -10.89
C MET A 51 -1.72 8.44 -9.64
N VAL A 52 -2.80 9.19 -9.54
CA VAL A 52 -3.76 9.10 -8.43
C VAL A 52 -5.17 9.14 -9.00
N ASP A 53 -5.96 8.12 -8.71
CA ASP A 53 -7.35 7.97 -9.17
C ASP A 53 -7.48 8.16 -10.69
N LYS A 54 -6.70 7.38 -11.46
CA LYS A 54 -6.60 7.45 -12.94
C LYS A 54 -6.11 8.79 -13.51
N VAL A 55 -5.65 9.71 -12.66
CA VAL A 55 -5.12 11.00 -13.12
C VAL A 55 -3.60 11.01 -12.96
N VAL A 56 -2.87 11.07 -14.07
CA VAL A 56 -1.42 11.28 -14.05
C VAL A 56 -1.15 12.68 -13.50
N LYS A 57 -0.56 12.73 -12.30
CA LYS A 57 -0.18 13.97 -11.61
C LYS A 57 1.21 14.43 -12.01
N VAL A 58 2.09 13.47 -12.25
CA VAL A 58 3.49 13.71 -12.59
C VAL A 58 3.92 12.72 -13.66
N THR A 59 4.37 13.23 -14.79
CA THR A 59 5.18 12.46 -15.74
C THR A 59 6.61 12.39 -15.21
N SER A 60 7.33 11.30 -15.48
CA SER A 60 8.70 11.18 -14.97
C SER A 60 9.63 12.23 -15.57
N THR A 61 10.42 12.87 -14.73
CA THR A 61 11.56 13.73 -15.15
C THR A 61 12.90 13.00 -15.01
N ILE A 62 12.91 11.80 -14.42
CA ILE A 62 14.09 10.96 -14.24
C ILE A 62 13.98 9.78 -15.21
N GLU A 63 14.69 9.85 -16.32
CA GLU A 63 14.73 8.78 -17.34
C GLU A 63 15.76 7.68 -17.01
N SER A 64 16.35 7.68 -15.81
CA SER A 64 17.36 6.73 -15.44
C SER A 64 16.73 5.40 -15.02
N ALA A 65 16.72 4.42 -15.91
CA ALA A 65 16.28 3.05 -15.64
C ALA A 65 17.08 2.34 -14.52
N SER A 66 18.28 2.84 -14.17
CA SER A 66 19.08 2.28 -13.10
C SER A 66 18.62 2.68 -11.71
N LYS A 67 18.03 3.87 -11.56
CA LYS A 67 17.60 4.39 -10.26
C LYS A 67 16.09 4.26 -10.05
N VAL A 68 15.27 4.59 -11.05
CA VAL A 68 13.80 4.48 -10.98
C VAL A 68 13.37 3.36 -11.90
N ASN A 69 13.29 2.15 -11.38
CA ASN A 69 13.02 0.92 -12.12
C ASN A 69 11.96 0.04 -11.47
N GLY A 70 11.16 0.62 -10.59
CA GLY A 70 10.07 -0.06 -9.93
C GLY A 70 8.85 0.82 -9.78
N VAL A 71 7.71 0.21 -9.48
CA VAL A 71 6.45 0.88 -9.24
C VAL A 71 5.71 0.22 -8.08
N ILE A 72 5.07 1.04 -7.29
CA ILE A 72 3.99 0.65 -6.38
C ILE A 72 2.70 1.02 -7.13
N ALA A 73 1.91 0.03 -7.52
CA ALA A 73 0.70 0.22 -8.30
C ALA A 73 -0.50 -0.36 -7.56
N ILE A 74 -1.63 0.33 -7.63
CA ILE A 74 -2.85 0.02 -6.89
C ILE A 74 -3.97 -0.10 -7.90
N ASP A 75 -4.61 -1.28 -7.94
CA ASP A 75 -5.73 -1.53 -8.85
C ASP A 75 -7.06 -0.93 -8.32
N ALA A 76 -8.12 -1.01 -9.13
CA ALA A 76 -9.45 -0.52 -8.79
C ALA A 76 -10.04 -1.20 -7.54
N GLU A 77 -9.61 -2.40 -7.23
CA GLU A 77 -10.03 -3.18 -6.06
C GLU A 77 -9.18 -2.89 -4.81
N GLY A 78 -8.16 -2.03 -4.94
CA GLY A 78 -7.24 -1.67 -3.86
C GLY A 78 -6.16 -2.72 -3.58
N SER A 79 -5.95 -3.68 -4.49
CA SER A 79 -4.78 -4.56 -4.42
C SER A 79 -3.54 -3.81 -4.80
N VAL A 80 -2.41 -4.17 -4.21
CA VAL A 80 -1.15 -3.47 -4.40
C VAL A 80 -0.13 -4.38 -5.01
N ASP A 81 0.46 -3.94 -6.12
CA ASP A 81 1.62 -4.56 -6.73
C ASP A 81 2.89 -3.74 -6.47
N VAL A 82 3.98 -4.46 -6.22
CA VAL A 82 5.33 -3.90 -6.21
C VAL A 82 6.13 -4.66 -7.26
N LYS A 83 6.35 -4.02 -8.40
CA LYS A 83 6.94 -4.70 -9.58
C LYS A 83 7.99 -3.83 -10.27
N SER A 84 8.83 -4.49 -11.08
CA SER A 84 9.73 -3.76 -11.98
C SER A 84 8.91 -2.96 -12.98
N CYS A 85 9.33 -1.72 -13.18
CA CYS A 85 8.68 -0.79 -14.09
C CYS A 85 9.67 0.29 -14.49
N THR A 86 9.79 0.54 -15.76
CA THR A 86 10.63 1.59 -16.32
C THR A 86 9.80 2.61 -17.09
N PHE A 87 10.41 3.67 -17.57
CA PHE A 87 9.69 4.71 -18.31
C PHE A 87 8.85 4.17 -19.49
N SER A 88 9.30 3.12 -20.16
CA SER A 88 8.57 2.49 -21.28
C SER A 88 7.27 1.78 -20.86
N ASP A 89 7.13 1.46 -19.57
CA ASP A 89 6.03 0.65 -19.07
C ASP A 89 4.90 1.50 -18.46
N TYR A 90 5.06 2.84 -18.39
CA TYR A 90 4.09 3.70 -17.71
C TYR A 90 2.72 3.73 -18.37
N THR A 91 2.64 3.60 -19.71
CA THR A 91 1.35 3.51 -20.41
C THR A 91 0.57 2.28 -19.98
N ASP A 92 1.23 1.13 -19.84
CA ASP A 92 0.57 -0.10 -19.37
C ASP A 92 0.09 0.07 -17.91
N VAL A 93 0.86 0.79 -17.09
CA VAL A 93 0.46 1.11 -15.70
C VAL A 93 -0.75 2.04 -15.67
N GLU A 94 -0.83 3.03 -16.55
CA GLU A 94 -1.99 3.93 -16.67
C GLU A 94 -3.27 3.17 -17.06
N ASP A 95 -3.13 2.20 -17.95
CA ASP A 95 -4.28 1.39 -18.41
C ASP A 95 -4.75 0.41 -17.32
N GLU A 96 -3.81 -0.22 -16.61
CA GLU A 96 -4.09 -1.34 -15.70
C GLU A 96 -4.49 -0.90 -14.27
N TYR A 97 -3.93 0.20 -13.75
CA TYR A 97 -4.06 0.58 -12.34
C TYR A 97 -4.81 1.89 -12.13
N GLU A 98 -5.39 2.06 -10.93
CA GLU A 98 -6.04 3.30 -10.49
C GLU A 98 -5.04 4.34 -9.98
N SER A 99 -4.03 3.88 -9.24
CA SER A 99 -3.00 4.77 -8.70
C SER A 99 -1.63 4.10 -8.76
N ALA A 100 -0.58 4.89 -8.96
CA ALA A 100 0.77 4.38 -9.04
C ALA A 100 1.81 5.41 -8.60
N LEU A 101 2.93 4.93 -8.05
CA LEU A 101 4.10 5.73 -7.73
C LEU A 101 5.35 4.99 -8.19
N ALA A 102 6.03 5.50 -9.20
CA ALA A 102 7.32 4.97 -9.63
C ALA A 102 8.42 5.38 -8.64
N SER A 103 9.29 4.45 -8.33
CA SER A 103 10.42 4.68 -7.43
C SER A 103 11.55 3.66 -7.73
N GLY A 104 12.58 3.66 -6.90
CA GLY A 104 13.69 2.73 -7.13
C GLY A 104 14.94 3.03 -6.30
N PRO A 105 15.93 2.15 -6.43
CA PRO A 105 15.86 0.94 -7.24
C PRO A 105 15.02 -0.17 -6.61
N MET A 106 14.59 -1.14 -7.45
CA MET A 106 14.08 -2.40 -6.94
C MET A 106 15.17 -3.10 -6.13
N LEU A 107 14.81 -3.58 -4.95
CA LEU A 107 15.69 -4.31 -4.04
C LEU A 107 15.51 -5.82 -4.17
N LEU A 108 14.27 -6.25 -4.30
CA LEU A 108 13.88 -7.65 -4.39
C LEU A 108 12.86 -7.84 -5.51
N ILE A 109 13.04 -8.90 -6.30
CA ILE A 109 12.09 -9.38 -7.30
C ILE A 109 11.92 -10.88 -7.09
N GLU A 110 10.68 -11.31 -6.82
CA GLU A 110 10.34 -12.72 -6.56
C GLU A 110 11.26 -13.38 -5.51
N GLY A 111 11.61 -12.64 -4.46
CA GLY A 111 12.48 -13.08 -3.36
C GLY A 111 13.97 -13.12 -3.69
N LYS A 112 14.36 -12.70 -4.90
CA LYS A 112 15.76 -12.61 -5.31
C LYS A 112 16.25 -11.17 -5.15
N THR A 113 17.43 -11.01 -4.57
CA THR A 113 18.11 -9.71 -4.45
C THR A 113 18.53 -9.21 -5.83
N CYS A 114 18.24 -7.94 -6.12
CA CYS A 114 18.71 -7.27 -7.33
C CYS A 114 20.21 -6.98 -7.25
N SER A 115 20.84 -6.83 -8.39
CA SER A 115 22.25 -6.38 -8.48
C SER A 115 22.29 -4.85 -8.50
N PHE A 116 23.26 -4.28 -7.80
CA PHE A 116 23.47 -2.84 -7.77
C PHE A 116 24.83 -2.45 -8.35
N PRO A 117 24.90 -1.35 -9.11
CA PRO A 117 26.19 -0.78 -9.51
C PRO A 117 27.06 -0.43 -8.29
N GLN A 118 28.38 -0.43 -8.46
CA GLN A 118 29.33 -0.10 -7.40
C GLN A 118 29.59 1.42 -7.29
N ASP A 119 28.64 2.23 -7.72
CA ASP A 119 28.70 3.68 -7.60
C ASP A 119 28.34 4.15 -6.19
N ALA A 120 28.82 5.31 -5.78
CA ALA A 120 28.58 5.86 -4.45
C ALA A 120 27.09 5.97 -4.09
N VAL A 121 26.21 6.26 -5.05
CA VAL A 121 24.76 6.33 -4.85
C VAL A 121 24.17 5.01 -4.33
N TYR A 122 24.74 3.88 -4.71
CA TYR A 122 24.28 2.55 -4.30
C TYR A 122 25.03 2.00 -3.08
N THR A 123 26.29 2.36 -2.92
CA THR A 123 27.19 1.83 -1.88
C THR A 123 27.29 2.72 -0.62
N GLN A 124 26.87 4.00 -0.74
CA GLN A 124 26.87 4.91 0.41
C GLN A 124 25.83 4.47 1.45
N ARG A 125 26.24 4.50 2.71
CA ARG A 125 25.35 4.30 3.85
C ARG A 125 24.53 5.55 4.11
N MET A 126 23.22 5.41 4.19
CA MET A 126 22.29 6.50 4.52
C MET A 126 20.99 5.94 5.09
N ALA A 127 20.12 6.81 5.59
CA ALA A 127 18.76 6.44 5.94
C ALA A 127 18.04 5.92 4.67
N ARG A 128 17.28 4.83 4.81
CA ARG A 128 16.56 4.21 3.71
C ARG A 128 15.09 4.05 4.04
N SER A 129 14.25 4.31 3.05
CA SER A 129 12.83 3.95 3.06
C SER A 129 12.58 2.89 2.01
N VAL A 130 11.85 1.86 2.39
CA VAL A 130 11.52 0.71 1.54
C VAL A 130 10.06 0.37 1.68
N ILE A 131 9.41 0.06 0.59
CA ILE A 131 8.10 -0.55 0.59
C ILE A 131 8.14 -1.86 -0.19
N GLY A 132 7.39 -2.84 0.28
CA GLY A 132 7.38 -4.16 -0.36
C GLY A 132 6.16 -4.97 -0.01
N ILE A 133 6.02 -6.09 -0.71
CA ILE A 133 4.98 -7.08 -0.48
C ILE A 133 5.61 -8.40 -0.07
N THR A 134 5.03 -9.07 0.92
CA THR A 134 5.46 -10.40 1.37
C THR A 134 4.89 -11.50 0.47
N ALA A 135 5.42 -12.72 0.58
CA ALA A 135 4.89 -13.89 -0.14
C ALA A 135 3.42 -14.20 0.23
N GLN A 136 2.93 -13.72 1.39
CA GLN A 136 1.55 -13.88 1.84
C GLN A 136 0.66 -12.70 1.44
N GLY A 137 1.12 -11.80 0.56
CA GLY A 137 0.34 -10.64 0.10
C GLY A 137 0.18 -9.51 1.11
N LYS A 138 0.96 -9.50 2.21
CA LYS A 138 0.95 -8.38 3.15
C LYS A 138 1.91 -7.30 2.69
N MET A 139 1.48 -6.05 2.78
CA MET A 139 2.36 -4.91 2.56
C MET A 139 3.26 -4.66 3.76
N MET A 140 4.46 -4.17 3.50
CA MET A 140 5.42 -3.76 4.53
C MET A 140 6.05 -2.43 4.16
N MET A 141 6.02 -1.49 5.10
CA MET A 141 6.77 -0.24 5.07
C MET A 141 7.94 -0.37 6.04
N LEU A 142 9.15 -0.06 5.59
CA LEU A 142 10.38 -0.19 6.36
C LEU A 142 11.20 1.09 6.26
N THR A 143 11.69 1.59 7.39
CA THR A 143 12.75 2.60 7.44
C THR A 143 13.97 2.06 8.17
N ILE A 144 15.15 2.40 7.66
CA ILE A 144 16.45 2.12 8.26
C ILE A 144 17.08 3.48 8.60
N ASP A 145 17.33 3.73 9.88
CA ASP A 145 17.85 5.02 10.35
C ASP A 145 19.34 5.19 9.99
N GLY A 146 19.78 6.42 9.87
CA GLY A 146 21.19 6.77 9.62
C GLY A 146 21.35 7.83 8.52
N ALA A 147 22.52 8.45 8.28
CA ALA A 147 23.72 8.20 9.09
C ALA A 147 23.79 9.28 10.19
N ILE A 148 23.70 8.88 11.43
CA ILE A 148 23.85 9.74 12.60
C ILE A 148 25.01 9.17 13.43
N THR A 149 26.13 9.88 13.46
CA THR A 149 27.36 9.43 14.11
C THR A 149 27.12 8.95 15.54
N GLY A 150 27.54 7.73 15.83
CA GLY A 150 27.43 7.14 17.16
C GLY A 150 26.06 6.53 17.49
N ASN A 151 25.05 6.67 16.63
CA ASN A 151 23.70 6.16 16.87
C ASN A 151 23.19 5.23 15.77
N ALA A 152 23.34 5.61 14.49
CA ALA A 152 22.83 4.83 13.37
C ALA A 152 23.71 5.04 12.14
N ASP A 153 24.26 3.96 11.61
CA ASP A 153 25.20 4.01 10.49
C ASP A 153 24.50 4.14 9.11
N GLY A 154 23.20 3.93 9.05
CA GLY A 154 22.49 3.79 7.80
C GLY A 154 22.75 2.44 7.12
N ALA A 155 22.27 2.29 5.89
CA ALA A 155 22.46 1.09 5.09
C ALA A 155 22.82 1.40 3.65
N THR A 156 23.65 0.53 3.05
CA THR A 156 23.80 0.45 1.60
C THR A 156 22.53 -0.15 1.00
N LEU A 157 22.39 -0.14 -0.33
CA LEU A 157 21.24 -0.78 -0.97
C LEU A 157 21.28 -2.31 -0.84
N GLU A 158 22.47 -2.93 -0.86
CA GLU A 158 22.60 -4.37 -0.61
C GLU A 158 22.17 -4.75 0.80
N GLU A 159 22.55 -3.97 1.81
CA GLU A 159 22.11 -4.19 3.19
C GLU A 159 20.60 -3.96 3.35
N ALA A 160 20.05 -2.94 2.72
CA ALA A 160 18.61 -2.68 2.72
C ALA A 160 17.83 -3.84 2.06
N ALA A 161 18.33 -4.39 0.94
CA ALA A 161 17.77 -5.57 0.29
C ALA A 161 17.86 -6.81 1.18
N PHE A 162 18.99 -7.02 1.86
CA PHE A 162 19.17 -8.12 2.81
C PHE A 162 18.19 -8.01 3.98
N ILE A 163 18.01 -6.81 4.55
CA ILE A 163 17.05 -6.58 5.64
C ILE A 163 15.62 -6.81 5.16
N ALA A 164 15.23 -6.26 4.01
CA ALA A 164 13.90 -6.45 3.43
C ALA A 164 13.59 -7.94 3.20
N LYS A 165 14.55 -8.69 2.65
CA LYS A 165 14.44 -10.15 2.46
C LYS A 165 14.32 -10.91 3.77
N THR A 166 15.12 -10.56 4.76
CA THR A 166 15.09 -11.20 6.09
C THR A 166 13.75 -10.97 6.80
N LEU A 167 13.14 -9.81 6.59
CA LEU A 167 11.80 -9.49 7.09
C LEU A 167 10.67 -10.17 6.31
N GLY A 168 10.97 -10.88 5.21
CA GLY A 168 10.01 -11.68 4.45
C GLY A 168 9.38 -10.97 3.26
N MET A 169 9.92 -9.85 2.79
CA MET A 169 9.49 -9.25 1.53
C MET A 169 9.84 -10.16 0.35
N LYS A 170 8.90 -10.32 -0.57
CA LYS A 170 9.06 -11.02 -1.85
C LYS A 170 9.48 -10.04 -2.95
N ASN A 171 8.77 -8.93 -3.05
CA ASN A 171 9.12 -7.79 -3.90
C ASN A 171 9.32 -6.56 -3.02
N ALA A 172 10.34 -5.77 -3.32
CA ALA A 172 10.65 -4.57 -2.55
C ALA A 172 11.31 -3.50 -3.42
N VAL A 173 10.96 -2.25 -3.18
CA VAL A 173 11.48 -1.08 -3.88
C VAL A 173 11.88 0.00 -2.88
N CYS A 174 13.00 0.68 -3.15
CA CYS A 174 13.39 1.88 -2.42
C CYS A 174 12.48 3.05 -2.76
N LEU A 175 12.21 3.86 -1.75
CA LEU A 175 11.61 5.18 -1.86
C LEU A 175 12.70 6.26 -1.75
N ALA A 176 12.33 7.53 -1.66
CA ALA A 176 13.30 8.58 -1.40
C ALA A 176 13.99 8.33 -0.04
N ASP A 177 15.27 8.55 -0.02
CA ASP A 177 16.18 8.22 1.08
C ASP A 177 16.71 9.48 1.81
N GLY A 178 17.63 9.30 2.74
CA GLY A 178 18.24 10.38 3.51
C GLY A 178 17.22 11.14 4.36
N ASN A 179 17.19 12.46 4.24
CA ASN A 179 16.32 13.35 5.03
C ASN A 179 14.81 13.08 4.82
N SER A 180 14.44 12.45 3.71
CA SER A 180 13.05 12.09 3.42
C SER A 180 12.56 10.91 4.24
N SER A 181 13.48 10.04 4.70
CA SER A 181 13.14 8.76 5.33
C SER A 181 12.34 8.94 6.61
N THR A 182 11.03 8.77 6.52
CA THR A 182 10.10 8.93 7.64
C THR A 182 9.02 7.85 7.60
N LEU A 183 8.83 7.18 8.72
CA LEU A 183 7.71 6.27 8.99
C LEU A 183 6.87 6.83 10.12
N TRP A 184 5.59 7.00 9.88
CA TRP A 184 4.64 7.58 10.81
C TRP A 184 3.47 6.62 11.08
N THR A 185 2.96 6.65 12.31
CA THR A 185 1.75 5.92 12.71
C THR A 185 0.80 6.82 13.48
N SER A 186 -0.51 6.62 13.35
CA SER A 186 -1.53 7.42 14.05
C SER A 186 -1.44 7.32 15.57
N GLY A 187 -0.96 6.17 16.09
CA GLY A 187 -0.87 5.91 17.52
C GLY A 187 0.38 6.47 18.21
N LYS A 188 1.49 6.65 17.46
CA LYS A 188 2.80 7.01 18.04
C LYS A 188 3.45 8.23 17.38
N GLY A 189 2.92 8.73 16.24
CA GLY A 189 3.59 9.75 15.46
C GLY A 189 4.74 9.15 14.62
N VAL A 190 5.83 9.89 14.47
CA VAL A 190 7.06 9.41 13.80
C VAL A 190 7.70 8.31 14.64
N VAL A 191 8.01 7.16 14.04
CA VAL A 191 8.49 5.97 14.76
C VAL A 191 9.92 5.58 14.40
N ASN A 192 10.51 6.22 13.41
CA ASN A 192 11.94 6.15 13.11
C ASN A 192 12.66 7.42 13.60
N HIS A 193 13.95 7.55 13.29
CA HIS A 193 14.76 8.72 13.63
C HIS A 193 15.22 9.43 12.36
N PRO A 194 14.40 10.35 11.82
CA PRO A 194 14.76 11.10 10.61
C PRO A 194 15.95 12.03 10.87
N ILE A 195 16.82 12.22 9.88
CA ILE A 195 18.13 12.83 10.06
C ILE A 195 18.20 14.35 9.79
N GLY A 196 17.07 14.99 9.42
CA GLY A 196 17.07 16.38 8.94
C GLY A 196 17.51 17.43 9.96
N ASN A 197 17.45 17.14 11.26
CA ASN A 197 17.92 18.02 12.33
C ASN A 197 19.30 17.61 12.89
N GLY A 198 19.89 16.52 12.38
CA GLY A 198 21.18 15.99 12.86
C GLY A 198 21.14 15.36 14.26
N GLN A 199 19.95 15.12 14.82
CA GLN A 199 19.74 14.52 16.14
C GLN A 199 19.17 13.10 15.99
N TYR A 200 19.43 12.25 16.99
CA TYR A 200 18.80 10.93 17.07
C TYR A 200 17.51 11.02 17.87
N ASP A 201 16.50 11.65 17.27
CA ASP A 201 15.18 11.85 17.83
C ASP A 201 14.11 11.61 16.76
N HIS A 202 12.86 11.95 17.03
CA HIS A 202 11.75 11.78 16.08
C HIS A 202 11.35 13.10 15.37
N GLU A 203 12.13 14.17 15.52
CA GLU A 203 11.77 15.53 15.07
C GLU A 203 12.43 15.93 13.73
N GLY A 204 13.37 15.15 13.24
CA GLY A 204 14.20 15.47 12.06
C GLY A 204 13.56 15.18 10.71
N GLU A 205 12.23 15.24 10.57
CA GLU A 205 11.55 15.02 9.28
C GLU A 205 11.92 16.09 8.25
N GLY A 206 12.37 15.65 7.06
CA GLY A 206 12.43 16.51 5.88
C GLY A 206 11.04 16.69 5.24
N THR A 207 10.94 17.66 4.34
CA THR A 207 9.76 17.84 3.48
C THR A 207 9.79 16.88 2.29
N VAL A 208 8.62 16.40 1.88
CA VAL A 208 8.42 15.49 0.75
C VAL A 208 7.26 15.95 -0.11
N SER A 209 7.29 15.61 -1.38
CA SER A 209 6.24 15.97 -2.34
C SER A 209 5.25 14.83 -2.59
N THR A 210 5.61 13.62 -2.20
CA THR A 210 4.76 12.44 -2.32
C THR A 210 4.82 11.60 -1.04
N VAL A 211 3.72 10.95 -0.69
CA VAL A 211 3.60 10.06 0.46
C VAL A 211 2.78 8.83 0.08
N ILE A 212 3.21 7.67 0.55
CA ILE A 212 2.36 6.49 0.57
C ILE A 212 1.74 6.39 1.95
N TYR A 213 0.42 6.37 2.01
CA TYR A 213 -0.29 6.27 3.27
C TYR A 213 -1.33 5.15 3.25
N VAL A 214 -1.71 4.73 4.43
CA VAL A 214 -2.65 3.64 4.66
C VAL A 214 -3.81 4.19 5.46
N ALA A 215 -5.00 4.00 4.94
CA ALA A 215 -6.26 4.29 5.63
C ALA A 215 -6.96 2.97 6.03
N ALA A 216 -7.87 3.04 6.98
CA ALA A 216 -8.80 1.94 7.17
C ALA A 216 -9.58 1.75 5.85
N SER A 217 -9.66 0.54 5.36
CA SER A 217 -10.62 0.25 4.30
C SER A 217 -12.01 0.47 4.87
N SER A 218 -12.85 1.21 4.17
CA SER A 218 -14.28 1.11 4.46
C SER A 218 -14.69 -0.32 4.17
N LEU A 219 -15.47 -0.93 5.06
CA LEU A 219 -15.95 -2.31 4.83
C LEU A 219 -16.78 -2.38 3.55
N PHE A 220 -17.45 -1.28 3.20
CA PHE A 220 -18.31 -1.11 2.02
C PHE A 220 -18.14 0.29 1.42
N ASP A 221 -18.66 0.50 0.24
CA ASP A 221 -18.60 1.79 -0.47
C ASP A 221 -19.62 2.82 0.05
N GLY A 222 -20.37 2.46 1.06
CA GLY A 222 -21.37 3.26 1.74
C GLY A 222 -22.45 2.41 2.36
N GLY A 223 -23.44 3.08 2.94
CA GLY A 223 -24.58 2.47 3.60
C GLY A 223 -24.30 2.01 5.04
N ASP A 224 -25.37 1.72 5.76
CA ASP A 224 -25.33 1.19 7.12
C ASP A 224 -25.92 -0.24 7.22
N GLY A 225 -26.34 -0.81 6.09
CA GLY A 225 -26.87 -2.17 5.97
C GLY A 225 -28.36 -2.29 6.32
N THR A 226 -29.08 -1.17 6.44
CA THR A 226 -30.55 -1.17 6.60
C THR A 226 -31.27 -1.26 5.26
N VAL A 227 -32.59 -1.42 5.28
CA VAL A 227 -33.40 -1.44 4.06
C VAL A 227 -33.40 -0.10 3.34
N ASP A 228 -33.26 1.00 4.07
CA ASP A 228 -33.29 2.36 3.54
C ASP A 228 -31.89 2.84 3.09
N ASP A 229 -30.81 2.23 3.63
CA ASP A 229 -29.42 2.54 3.32
C ASP A 229 -28.58 1.25 3.27
N PRO A 230 -28.72 0.43 2.21
CA PRO A 230 -27.99 -0.83 2.05
C PRO A 230 -26.47 -0.62 2.02
N TYR A 231 -25.70 -1.60 2.51
CA TYR A 231 -24.26 -1.62 2.28
C TYR A 231 -23.96 -1.71 0.79
N LEU A 232 -23.14 -0.78 0.27
CA LEU A 232 -22.78 -0.70 -1.14
C LEU A 232 -21.55 -1.55 -1.46
N ILE A 233 -21.68 -2.42 -2.45
CA ILE A 233 -20.65 -3.34 -2.91
C ILE A 233 -20.17 -2.92 -4.29
N SER A 234 -18.96 -2.38 -4.38
CA SER A 234 -18.33 -1.94 -5.63
C SER A 234 -17.15 -2.80 -6.07
N ASN A 235 -16.63 -3.69 -5.21
CA ASN A 235 -15.44 -4.48 -5.50
C ASN A 235 -15.39 -5.79 -4.69
N ARG A 236 -14.41 -6.67 -5.01
CA ARG A 236 -14.23 -7.98 -4.36
C ARG A 236 -13.95 -7.93 -2.86
N ASN A 237 -13.33 -6.85 -2.37
CA ASN A 237 -13.07 -6.70 -0.93
C ASN A 237 -14.38 -6.44 -0.17
N HIS A 238 -15.29 -5.63 -0.73
CA HIS A 238 -16.61 -5.41 -0.18
C HIS A 238 -17.42 -6.71 -0.15
N MET A 239 -17.40 -7.50 -1.24
CA MET A 239 -18.00 -8.84 -1.26
C MET A 239 -17.48 -9.71 -0.11
N ARG A 240 -16.15 -9.78 0.05
CA ARG A 240 -15.55 -10.58 1.14
C ARG A 240 -15.93 -10.05 2.53
N ASN A 241 -16.07 -8.74 2.68
CA ASN A 241 -16.38 -8.10 3.96
C ASN A 241 -17.82 -8.35 4.43
N MET A 242 -18.74 -8.79 3.57
CA MET A 242 -20.11 -9.10 3.96
C MET A 242 -20.18 -9.98 5.21
N MET A 243 -19.29 -10.99 5.30
CA MET A 243 -19.25 -11.90 6.44
C MET A 243 -18.75 -11.27 7.74
N SER A 244 -18.01 -10.19 7.67
CA SER A 244 -17.44 -9.53 8.85
C SER A 244 -18.43 -8.68 9.62
N VAL A 245 -19.58 -8.33 9.02
CA VAL A 245 -20.60 -7.48 9.64
C VAL A 245 -21.88 -8.23 10.02
N VAL A 246 -22.04 -9.45 9.51
CA VAL A 246 -23.28 -10.22 9.72
C VAL A 246 -23.31 -10.79 11.13
N GLU A 247 -24.32 -10.42 11.90
CA GLU A 247 -24.60 -10.91 13.23
C GLU A 247 -25.86 -11.78 13.23
N LEU A 248 -25.95 -12.69 14.19
CA LEU A 248 -27.11 -13.56 14.37
C LEU A 248 -28.37 -12.73 14.70
N ASP A 249 -29.51 -13.20 14.21
CA ASP A 249 -30.83 -12.58 14.42
C ASP A 249 -31.00 -11.15 13.89
N LYS A 250 -30.07 -10.70 13.05
CA LYS A 250 -30.17 -9.41 12.36
C LYS A 250 -30.41 -9.60 10.86
N THR A 251 -31.06 -8.61 10.26
CA THR A 251 -31.27 -8.54 8.82
C THR A 251 -30.36 -7.49 8.24
N TYR A 252 -29.66 -7.85 7.17
CA TYR A 252 -28.75 -6.94 6.45
C TYR A 252 -29.13 -6.84 5.00
N TYR A 253 -28.94 -5.64 4.45
CA TYR A 253 -29.21 -5.31 3.05
C TYR A 253 -27.90 -4.90 2.37
N PHE A 254 -27.67 -5.46 1.20
CA PHE A 254 -26.50 -5.22 0.35
C PHE A 254 -26.95 -4.91 -1.06
N GLU A 255 -26.28 -3.99 -1.71
CA GLU A 255 -26.54 -3.56 -3.08
C GLU A 255 -25.24 -3.46 -3.88
N MET A 256 -25.19 -4.05 -5.07
CA MET A 256 -24.04 -3.89 -5.96
C MET A 256 -24.11 -2.55 -6.69
N THR A 257 -22.98 -1.87 -6.81
CA THR A 257 -22.82 -0.63 -7.59
C THR A 257 -21.95 -0.82 -8.82
N ASN A 258 -21.20 -1.93 -8.92
CA ASN A 258 -20.34 -2.28 -10.04
C ASN A 258 -20.32 -3.79 -10.27
N ASP A 259 -19.88 -4.22 -11.46
CA ASP A 259 -19.46 -5.60 -11.68
C ASP A 259 -18.28 -5.94 -10.77
N VAL A 260 -18.26 -7.16 -10.24
CA VAL A 260 -17.22 -7.60 -9.31
C VAL A 260 -16.48 -8.82 -9.84
N ASP A 261 -15.18 -8.71 -10.03
CA ASP A 261 -14.30 -9.83 -10.34
C ASP A 261 -13.69 -10.41 -9.06
N MET A 262 -14.02 -11.66 -8.75
CA MET A 262 -13.57 -12.38 -7.55
C MET A 262 -12.24 -13.13 -7.75
N THR A 263 -11.53 -12.91 -8.86
CA THR A 263 -10.24 -13.55 -9.10
C THR A 263 -9.30 -13.41 -7.91
N GLY A 264 -8.74 -14.51 -7.45
CA GLY A 264 -7.81 -14.57 -6.32
C GLY A 264 -8.45 -14.46 -4.93
N ILE A 265 -9.78 -14.37 -4.85
CA ILE A 265 -10.53 -14.46 -3.59
C ILE A 265 -11.12 -15.87 -3.44
N ASP A 266 -10.72 -16.54 -2.40
CA ASP A 266 -11.37 -17.78 -1.97
C ASP A 266 -12.60 -17.42 -1.13
N TRP A 267 -13.76 -17.49 -1.78
CA TRP A 267 -15.04 -17.14 -1.17
C TRP A 267 -15.46 -18.22 -0.17
N LYS A 268 -15.76 -17.81 1.04
CA LYS A 268 -16.37 -18.69 2.02
C LYS A 268 -17.89 -18.48 2.02
N PRO A 269 -18.69 -19.54 1.83
CA PRO A 269 -20.14 -19.43 1.87
C PRO A 269 -20.63 -18.79 3.17
N LEU A 270 -21.71 -18.03 3.08
CA LEU A 270 -22.34 -17.36 4.21
C LEU A 270 -22.83 -18.31 5.32
N ASN A 271 -22.86 -19.61 5.04
CA ASN A 271 -23.27 -20.65 5.97
C ASN A 271 -22.29 -21.82 5.92
N THR A 272 -21.18 -21.73 6.63
CA THR A 272 -20.19 -22.81 6.73
C THR A 272 -20.44 -23.69 7.95
N GLY A 273 -21.60 -24.34 7.96
CA GLY A 273 -21.82 -25.62 8.62
C GLY A 273 -21.42 -25.78 10.09
N GLU A 274 -22.27 -25.68 10.95
CA GLU A 274 -22.74 -26.62 11.96
C GLU A 274 -24.26 -26.51 11.88
N PRO A 275 -25.04 -27.56 11.99
CA PRO A 275 -26.48 -27.43 12.08
C PRO A 275 -26.85 -26.78 13.42
N VAL A 276 -26.82 -25.46 13.41
CA VAL A 276 -27.29 -24.67 14.56
C VAL A 276 -28.78 -24.41 14.32
N ASP A 277 -29.59 -25.24 14.87
CA ASP A 277 -31.05 -25.20 14.80
C ASP A 277 -31.68 -23.89 15.34
N ARG A 278 -30.93 -22.80 15.51
CA ARG A 278 -31.42 -21.64 16.25
C ARG A 278 -30.99 -20.26 15.76
N PHE A 279 -30.28 -20.12 14.62
CA PHE A 279 -29.79 -18.79 14.23
C PHE A 279 -30.13 -18.47 12.80
N ASP A 280 -31.02 -17.49 12.60
CA ASP A 280 -31.37 -16.96 11.29
C ASP A 280 -30.47 -15.78 10.93
N ILE A 281 -29.58 -15.98 9.97
CA ILE A 281 -28.92 -14.90 9.27
C ILE A 281 -29.85 -14.51 8.09
N LYS A 282 -30.32 -13.26 8.08
CA LYS A 282 -31.16 -12.75 7.00
C LYS A 282 -30.38 -11.74 6.17
N ILE A 283 -30.10 -12.10 4.93
CA ILE A 283 -29.39 -11.27 3.97
C ILE A 283 -30.30 -11.02 2.76
N HIS A 284 -30.50 -9.74 2.47
CA HIS A 284 -31.05 -9.26 1.22
C HIS A 284 -29.92 -8.73 0.36
N PHE A 285 -29.69 -9.34 -0.80
CA PHE A 285 -28.64 -8.96 -1.72
C PHE A 285 -29.28 -8.58 -3.06
N ASP A 286 -29.12 -7.31 -3.45
CA ASP A 286 -29.58 -6.79 -4.72
C ASP A 286 -28.38 -6.56 -5.66
N GLY A 287 -28.28 -7.35 -6.70
CA GLY A 287 -27.23 -7.23 -7.69
C GLY A 287 -27.38 -6.05 -8.64
N LYS A 288 -28.52 -5.33 -8.66
CA LYS A 288 -28.80 -4.16 -9.53
C LYS A 288 -28.45 -4.38 -11.00
N GLY A 289 -28.45 -5.63 -11.46
CA GLY A 289 -28.06 -6.00 -12.82
C GLY A 289 -26.55 -6.14 -13.06
N HIS A 290 -25.73 -5.99 -12.03
CA HIS A 290 -24.29 -6.22 -12.09
C HIS A 290 -23.93 -7.71 -12.02
N THR A 291 -22.75 -8.04 -12.50
CA THR A 291 -22.25 -9.41 -12.61
C THR A 291 -21.14 -9.69 -11.62
N ILE A 292 -21.18 -10.86 -10.96
CA ILE A 292 -20.06 -11.41 -10.19
C ILE A 292 -19.37 -12.45 -11.08
N ARG A 293 -18.04 -12.28 -11.31
CA ARG A 293 -17.24 -13.18 -12.14
C ARG A 293 -16.19 -13.90 -11.29
N ASN A 294 -15.74 -15.05 -11.78
CA ASN A 294 -14.63 -15.83 -11.22
C ASN A 294 -14.82 -16.17 -9.72
N LEU A 295 -16.06 -16.34 -9.28
CA LEU A 295 -16.36 -16.73 -7.91
C LEU A 295 -15.88 -18.19 -7.70
N HIS A 296 -14.88 -18.35 -6.85
CA HIS A 296 -14.36 -19.65 -6.42
C HIS A 296 -14.73 -19.92 -4.97
N CYS A 297 -15.21 -21.12 -4.70
CA CYS A 297 -15.60 -21.56 -3.36
C CYS A 297 -15.18 -23.01 -3.13
N GLU A 298 -14.22 -23.24 -2.24
CA GLU A 298 -13.88 -24.60 -1.80
C GLU A 298 -14.73 -24.99 -0.60
N ILE A 299 -15.60 -25.98 -0.80
CA ILE A 299 -16.31 -26.63 0.29
C ILE A 299 -15.53 -27.89 0.66
N SER A 300 -14.76 -27.85 1.77
CA SER A 300 -14.17 -29.07 2.30
C SER A 300 -15.28 -29.95 2.85
N SER A 301 -15.56 -31.06 2.17
CA SER A 301 -16.35 -32.14 2.77
C SER A 301 -15.59 -32.69 3.97
N ARG A 302 -16.15 -32.60 5.15
CA ARG A 302 -15.69 -33.36 6.32
C ARG A 302 -16.14 -34.80 6.23
#